data_6d0cb67a0985956c465057bf7f0d5e80
#
_entry.id   6d0cb67a0985956c465057bf7f0d5e80
#
_cell.length_a   1.000
_cell.length_b   1.000
_cell.length_c   1.000
_cell.angle_alpha   90.00
_cell.angle_beta   90.00
_cell.angle_gamma   90.00
#
_symmetry.space_group_name_H-M   'P 1'
#
loop_
_entity.id
_entity.type
_entity.pdbx_description
1 polymer ?
#
loop_
_entity_poly.entity_id
_entity_poly.type
_entity_poly.pdbx_seq_one_letter_code
_entity_poly.pdbx_strand_id
1 'polypeptide(L)'
;MSENPVIGRIANASLVLEHFGYWPDFHDAEVKKVTLEANPGYYPTATFVLAAFETTASTDERGYFRQAKHCEIELRFTGIKEIDFDGFGHQNVIFSLKFEEQDADLTCMLDSAVGLDAFIVAQAAEVVSLLPNKMSDHAPSA
;
A
#
# COMPACT_ATOMS: atom_id res chain seq x y z
N MET A 1 -18.59 9.87 5.22
CA MET A 1 -18.07 9.47 5.11
C MET A 1 -17.17 9.46 5.60
N SER A 2 -16.66 9.14 5.71
CA SER A 2 -15.86 9.07 6.36
C SER A 2 -14.68 8.76 6.01
N GLU A 3 -13.95 9.52 5.59
CA GLU A 3 -12.68 9.27 5.38
C GLU A 3 -11.92 9.25 6.59
N ASN A 4 -10.95 8.40 6.74
CA ASN A 4 -9.98 8.41 7.83
C ASN A 4 -9.14 9.69 7.70
N PRO A 5 -9.19 10.60 8.68
CA PRO A 5 -8.48 11.87 8.55
C PRO A 5 -6.97 11.72 8.41
N VAL A 6 -6.41 10.58 8.81
CA VAL A 6 -4.97 10.39 8.69
C VAL A 6 -4.52 10.39 7.22
N ILE A 7 -5.41 10.04 6.29
CA ILE A 7 -5.05 10.01 4.87
C ILE A 7 -4.62 11.39 4.39
N GLY A 8 -5.18 12.45 4.96
CA GLY A 8 -4.76 13.81 4.62
C GLY A 8 -3.34 14.13 5.02
N ARG A 9 -2.74 13.31 5.88
CA ARG A 9 -1.34 13.50 6.28
C ARG A 9 -0.36 12.74 5.40
N ILE A 10 -0.86 11.93 4.46
CA ILE A 10 0.00 11.21 3.54
C ILE A 10 0.24 12.10 2.33
N ALA A 11 1.49 12.50 2.12
CA ALA A 11 1.81 13.38 1.01
C ALA A 11 1.48 12.69 -0.30
N ASN A 12 0.90 13.43 -1.23
CA ASN A 12 0.52 12.93 -2.55
C ASN A 12 -0.50 11.81 -2.50
N ALA A 13 -1.29 11.74 -1.45
CA ALA A 13 -2.37 10.76 -1.37
C ALA A 13 -3.34 10.92 -2.52
N SER A 14 -3.40 12.11 -3.13
CA SER A 14 -4.28 12.36 -4.26
C SER A 14 -4.00 11.43 -5.43
N LEU A 15 -2.77 10.96 -5.59
CA LEU A 15 -2.47 10.01 -6.66
C LEU A 15 -3.29 8.74 -6.52
N VAL A 16 -3.43 8.25 -5.29
CA VAL A 16 -4.21 7.05 -5.00
C VAL A 16 -5.71 7.36 -5.10
N LEU A 17 -6.12 8.48 -4.51
CA LEU A 17 -7.53 8.86 -4.51
C LEU A 17 -8.06 9.06 -5.93
N GLU A 18 -7.26 9.66 -6.81
CA GLU A 18 -7.68 9.89 -8.19
C GLU A 18 -7.72 8.61 -8.99
N HIS A 19 -6.78 7.71 -8.74
CA HIS A 19 -6.73 6.46 -9.49
C HIS A 19 -7.89 5.54 -9.11
N PHE A 20 -8.15 5.38 -7.82
CA PHE A 20 -9.20 4.46 -7.36
C PHE A 20 -10.55 5.13 -7.12
N GLY A 21 -10.57 6.42 -6.86
CA GLY A 21 -11.78 7.14 -6.48
C GLY A 21 -12.01 7.17 -4.98
N TYR A 22 -11.13 6.51 -4.23
CA TYR A 22 -11.19 6.43 -2.77
C TYR A 22 -9.85 5.89 -2.30
N TRP A 23 -9.61 5.90 -1.00
CA TRP A 23 -8.40 5.29 -0.43
C TRP A 23 -8.73 3.83 -0.10
N PRO A 24 -8.17 2.86 -0.83
CA PRO A 24 -8.52 1.45 -0.62
C PRO A 24 -7.85 0.89 0.61
N ASP A 25 -8.30 -0.27 1.06
CA ASP A 25 -7.64 -0.99 2.15
C ASP A 25 -6.52 -1.88 1.64
N PHE A 26 -6.32 -1.92 0.32
CA PHE A 26 -5.28 -2.69 -0.34
C PHE A 26 -5.38 -4.19 -0.13
N HIS A 27 -6.59 -4.68 0.14
CA HIS A 27 -6.82 -6.10 0.27
C HIS A 27 -6.41 -6.81 -1.01
N ASP A 28 -5.63 -7.86 -0.87
CA ASP A 28 -5.08 -8.67 -1.95
C ASP A 28 -3.98 -7.99 -2.77
N ALA A 29 -3.60 -6.78 -2.45
CA ALA A 29 -2.41 -6.17 -3.05
C ALA A 29 -1.18 -6.95 -2.60
N GLU A 30 -0.12 -6.88 -3.39
CA GLU A 30 1.10 -7.61 -3.06
C GLU A 30 2.25 -6.64 -2.83
N VAL A 31 3.01 -6.87 -1.76
CA VAL A 31 4.23 -6.11 -1.51
C VAL A 31 5.33 -6.75 -2.35
N LYS A 32 5.79 -6.01 -3.36
CA LYS A 32 6.78 -6.52 -4.30
C LYS A 32 8.20 -6.26 -3.83
N LYS A 33 8.40 -5.20 -3.04
CA LYS A 33 9.74 -4.78 -2.70
C LYS A 33 9.67 -3.90 -1.47
N VAL A 34 10.64 -4.06 -0.58
CA VAL A 34 10.81 -3.17 0.57
C VAL A 34 12.25 -2.71 0.58
N THR A 35 12.48 -1.42 0.68
CA THR A 35 13.82 -0.86 0.78
C THR A 35 13.94 -0.13 2.09
N LEU A 36 14.96 -0.48 2.88
CA LEU A 36 15.22 0.17 4.14
C LEU A 36 16.54 0.94 4.04
N GLU A 37 16.52 2.18 4.50
CA GLU A 37 17.71 3.01 4.50
C GLU A 37 17.97 3.49 5.91
N ALA A 38 19.17 3.28 6.39
CA ALA A 38 19.52 3.63 7.76
C ALA A 38 19.68 5.13 7.98
N ASN A 39 20.16 5.85 6.96
CA ASN A 39 20.36 7.30 7.03
C ASN A 39 21.14 7.71 8.28
N PRO A 40 22.42 7.31 8.41
CA PRO A 40 23.18 7.59 9.64
C PRO A 40 23.08 9.05 10.05
N GLY A 41 22.77 9.28 11.32
CA GLY A 41 22.58 10.62 11.86
C GLY A 41 21.15 11.12 11.75
N TYR A 42 20.26 10.36 11.10
CA TYR A 42 18.85 10.74 10.96
C TYR A 42 17.98 9.52 11.21
N TYR A 43 16.69 9.70 11.14
CA TYR A 43 15.76 8.58 11.26
C TYR A 43 15.78 7.75 9.97
N PRO A 44 15.57 6.45 10.09
CA PRO A 44 15.52 5.58 8.90
C PRO A 44 14.33 5.87 8.00
N THR A 45 14.42 5.34 6.79
CA THR A 45 13.36 5.44 5.78
C THR A 45 13.02 4.05 5.29
N ALA A 46 11.75 3.79 5.04
CA ALA A 46 11.31 2.54 4.44
C ALA A 46 10.45 2.86 3.23
N THR A 47 10.70 2.18 2.13
CA THR A 47 9.93 2.36 0.90
C THR A 47 9.36 1.03 0.47
N PHE A 48 8.05 1.00 0.23
CA PHE A 48 7.34 -0.19 -0.20
C PHE A 48 6.88 -0.01 -1.62
N VAL A 49 7.00 -1.05 -2.43
CA VAL A 49 6.39 -1.07 -3.76
C VAL A 49 5.26 -2.09 -3.71
N LEU A 50 4.04 -1.62 -3.97
CA LEU A 50 2.83 -2.42 -3.89
C LEU A 50 2.23 -2.59 -5.28
N ALA A 51 1.86 -3.82 -5.61
CA ALA A 51 1.04 -4.07 -6.79
C ALA A 51 -0.40 -4.14 -6.33
N ALA A 52 -1.22 -3.20 -6.76
CA ALA A 52 -2.57 -3.04 -6.24
C ALA A 52 -3.60 -3.03 -7.37
N PHE A 53 -4.84 -3.29 -7.01
CA PHE A 53 -5.94 -3.32 -7.97
C PHE A 53 -7.25 -3.19 -7.20
N GLU A 54 -8.34 -3.05 -7.96
CA GLU A 54 -9.68 -3.00 -7.39
C GLU A 54 -10.44 -4.23 -7.84
N THR A 55 -11.11 -4.91 -6.92
CA THR A 55 -12.00 -6.02 -7.27
C THR A 55 -13.37 -5.44 -7.53
N THR A 56 -13.91 -5.66 -8.71
CA THR A 56 -15.18 -5.07 -9.10
C THR A 56 -16.33 -5.99 -8.74
N ALA A 57 -17.56 -5.46 -8.82
CA ALA A 57 -18.76 -6.26 -8.58
C ALA A 57 -19.11 -7.16 -9.75
N SER A 58 -18.55 -6.92 -10.95
CA SER A 58 -18.87 -7.75 -12.10
C SER A 58 -18.03 -9.02 -12.07
N THR A 59 -18.54 -10.07 -12.73
CA THR A 59 -17.84 -11.35 -12.76
C THR A 59 -17.50 -11.70 -14.20
N ASP A 60 -16.48 -12.55 -14.33
CA ASP A 60 -16.11 -13.08 -15.64
C ASP A 60 -16.95 -14.34 -15.92
N GLU A 61 -16.61 -15.00 -17.02
CA GLU A 61 -17.37 -16.17 -17.46
C GLU A 61 -17.30 -17.33 -16.50
N ARG A 62 -16.29 -17.35 -15.65
CA ARG A 62 -16.11 -18.43 -14.68
C ARG A 62 -16.72 -18.11 -13.33
N GLY A 63 -17.29 -16.93 -13.17
CA GLY A 63 -17.87 -16.53 -11.91
C GLY A 63 -16.92 -15.83 -10.94
N TYR A 64 -15.68 -15.57 -11.37
CA TYR A 64 -14.73 -14.85 -10.52
C TYR A 64 -14.93 -13.35 -10.72
N PHE A 65 -14.76 -12.59 -9.64
CA PHE A 65 -14.85 -11.14 -9.75
C PHE A 65 -13.71 -10.60 -10.60
N ARG A 66 -14.03 -9.65 -11.45
CA ARG A 66 -13.03 -9.02 -12.30
C ARG A 66 -12.21 -8.04 -11.48
N GLN A 67 -10.96 -7.88 -11.86
CA GLN A 67 -10.07 -6.91 -11.27
C GLN A 67 -9.85 -5.77 -12.24
N ALA A 68 -9.68 -4.58 -11.71
CA ALA A 68 -9.47 -3.40 -12.52
C ALA A 68 -8.53 -2.46 -11.82
N LYS A 69 -8.13 -1.42 -12.52
CA LYS A 69 -7.32 -0.33 -11.96
C LYS A 69 -5.99 -0.81 -11.41
N HIS A 70 -5.40 -1.81 -12.09
CA HIS A 70 -4.09 -2.31 -11.69
C HIS A 70 -3.06 -1.20 -11.74
N CYS A 71 -2.21 -1.14 -10.71
CA CYS A 71 -1.17 -0.14 -10.66
C CYS A 71 -0.07 -0.59 -9.73
N GLU A 72 1.04 0.14 -9.79
CA GLU A 72 2.15 -0.06 -8.89
C GLU A 72 2.32 1.21 -8.11
N ILE A 73 2.33 1.12 -6.79
CA ILE A 73 2.42 2.27 -5.91
C ILE A 73 3.71 2.19 -5.13
N GLU A 74 4.45 3.29 -5.11
CA GLU A 74 5.62 3.39 -4.26
C GLU A 74 5.24 4.25 -3.08
N LEU A 75 5.31 3.68 -1.88
CA LEU A 75 4.89 4.32 -0.64
C LEU A 75 6.10 4.41 0.29
N ARG A 76 6.42 5.59 0.76
CA ARG A 76 7.61 5.82 1.58
C ARG A 76 7.24 6.35 2.95
N PHE A 77 7.88 5.79 3.97
CA PHE A 77 7.78 6.28 5.33
C PHE A 77 9.10 6.94 5.71
N THR A 78 9.05 8.16 6.23
CA THR A 78 10.24 8.88 6.65
C THR A 78 10.13 9.20 8.14
N GLY A 79 11.30 9.37 8.77
CA GLY A 79 11.32 9.65 10.20
C GLY A 79 10.83 8.46 11.00
N ILE A 80 11.30 7.25 10.68
CA ILE A 80 10.81 6.04 11.32
C ILE A 80 11.34 5.97 12.73
N LYS A 81 10.43 5.85 13.69
CA LYS A 81 10.77 5.72 15.10
C LYS A 81 10.69 4.29 15.57
N GLU A 82 9.87 3.49 14.91
CA GLU A 82 9.72 2.09 15.27
C GLU A 82 9.33 1.32 14.02
N ILE A 83 9.95 0.16 13.82
CA ILE A 83 9.63 -0.67 12.68
C ILE A 83 9.77 -2.12 13.12
N ASP A 84 8.78 -2.93 12.76
CA ASP A 84 8.75 -4.33 13.12
C ASP A 84 8.22 -5.10 11.91
N PHE A 85 9.05 -5.98 11.37
CA PHE A 85 8.69 -6.81 10.22
C PHE A 85 8.75 -8.27 10.59
N ASP A 86 7.81 -9.05 10.07
CA ASP A 86 7.81 -10.48 10.30
C ASP A 86 7.26 -11.18 9.06
N GLY A 87 7.93 -12.23 8.65
CA GLY A 87 7.39 -13.12 7.64
C GLY A 87 7.63 -12.75 6.20
N PHE A 88 8.46 -11.77 5.91
CA PHE A 88 8.71 -11.39 4.53
C PHE A 88 9.24 -12.59 3.75
N GLY A 89 8.64 -12.90 2.62
CA GLY A 89 9.01 -14.05 1.82
C GLY A 89 8.89 -13.75 0.33
N HIS A 90 8.75 -14.82 -0.45
CA HIS A 90 8.65 -14.69 -1.90
C HIS A 90 7.26 -14.26 -2.33
N GLN A 91 6.30 -14.30 -1.43
CA GLN A 91 4.94 -13.85 -1.71
C GLN A 91 4.44 -13.11 -0.47
N ASN A 92 4.00 -11.87 -0.64
CA ASN A 92 3.58 -11.03 0.48
C ASN A 92 2.28 -10.35 0.12
N VAL A 93 1.17 -11.03 0.44
CA VAL A 93 -0.17 -10.57 0.06
C VAL A 93 -0.82 -9.89 1.25
N ILE A 94 -1.33 -8.68 1.04
CA ILE A 94 -1.92 -7.86 2.09
C ILE A 94 -3.34 -8.32 2.38
N PHE A 95 -3.67 -8.51 3.66
CA PHE A 95 -5.03 -8.67 4.09
C PHE A 95 -5.63 -7.29 4.38
N SER A 96 -4.90 -6.46 5.12
CA SER A 96 -5.34 -5.08 5.35
C SER A 96 -4.13 -4.19 5.59
N LEU A 97 -4.26 -2.94 5.21
CA LEU A 97 -3.24 -1.92 5.42
C LEU A 97 -3.95 -0.72 6.04
N LYS A 98 -3.60 -0.40 7.28
CA LYS A 98 -4.29 0.63 8.03
C LYS A 98 -3.33 1.70 8.50
N PHE A 99 -3.80 2.93 8.43
CA PHE A 99 -3.05 4.08 8.91
C PHE A 99 -3.82 4.72 10.06
N GLU A 100 -3.09 5.15 11.09
CA GLU A 100 -3.69 5.88 12.20
C GLU A 100 -2.76 6.98 12.62
N GLU A 101 -3.31 7.96 13.30
CA GLU A 101 -2.50 9.00 13.91
C GLU A 101 -2.22 8.62 15.35
N GLN A 102 -1.00 8.90 15.79
CA GLN A 102 -0.63 8.71 17.17
C GLN A 102 0.16 9.94 17.58
N ASP A 103 -0.48 10.87 18.25
CA ASP A 103 0.10 12.16 18.57
C ASP A 103 0.56 12.83 17.27
N ALA A 104 1.81 13.20 17.17
CA ALA A 104 2.34 13.85 15.97
C ALA A 104 2.76 12.86 14.91
N ASP A 105 2.76 11.58 15.22
CA ASP A 105 3.27 10.54 14.32
C ASP A 105 2.16 9.81 13.60
N LEU A 106 2.54 9.05 12.60
CA LEU A 106 1.65 8.14 11.90
C LEU A 106 2.03 6.71 12.29
N THR A 107 1.02 5.87 12.43
CA THR A 107 1.27 4.43 12.51
C THR A 107 0.70 3.77 11.27
N CYS A 108 1.39 2.74 10.82
CA CYS A 108 0.92 1.92 9.71
C CYS A 108 0.98 0.47 10.14
N MET A 109 -0.14 -0.23 10.00
CA MET A 109 -0.21 -1.63 10.34
C MET A 109 -0.57 -2.41 9.09
N LEU A 110 0.33 -3.29 8.69
CA LEU A 110 0.12 -4.16 7.55
C LEU A 110 -0.09 -5.57 8.07
N ASP A 111 -1.31 -6.09 7.91
CA ASP A 111 -1.61 -7.46 8.25
C ASP A 111 -1.65 -8.26 6.96
N SER A 112 -0.93 -9.37 6.91
CA SER A 112 -0.81 -10.14 5.69
C SER A 112 -1.76 -11.32 5.67
N ALA A 113 -2.21 -11.67 4.47
CA ALA A 113 -2.83 -12.97 4.24
C ALA A 113 -1.73 -14.02 4.09
N VAL A 114 -0.60 -13.63 3.50
CA VAL A 114 0.57 -14.46 3.33
C VAL A 114 1.78 -13.55 3.42
N GLY A 115 2.78 -13.97 4.16
CA GLY A 115 4.08 -13.28 4.14
C GLY A 115 4.19 -12.16 5.14
N LEU A 116 4.46 -10.98 4.66
CA LEU A 116 4.93 -9.87 5.49
C LEU A 116 3.84 -9.24 6.36
N ASP A 117 4.07 -9.27 7.68
CA ASP A 117 3.37 -8.41 8.60
C ASP A 117 4.31 -7.26 8.96
N ALA A 118 3.79 -6.06 9.08
CA ALA A 118 4.63 -4.91 9.39
C ALA A 118 3.90 -3.94 10.30
N PHE A 119 4.65 -3.31 11.20
CA PHE A 119 4.17 -2.24 12.03
C PHE A 119 5.20 -1.13 11.99
N ILE A 120 4.77 0.08 11.67
CA ILE A 120 5.67 1.21 11.50
C ILE A 120 5.12 2.40 12.25
N VAL A 121 5.98 3.07 13.01
CA VAL A 121 5.69 4.39 13.57
C VAL A 121 6.65 5.35 12.90
N ALA A 122 6.13 6.38 12.23
CA ALA A 122 6.95 7.28 11.46
C ALA A 122 6.43 8.70 11.58
N GLN A 123 7.28 9.67 11.28
CA GLN A 123 6.89 11.07 11.30
C GLN A 123 6.03 11.43 10.10
N ALA A 124 6.26 10.78 8.97
CA ALA A 124 5.56 11.13 7.73
C ALA A 124 5.47 9.94 6.80
N ALA A 125 4.52 10.00 5.89
CA ALA A 125 4.37 9.02 4.83
C ALA A 125 4.06 9.77 3.54
N GLU A 126 4.43 9.16 2.41
CA GLU A 126 4.31 9.79 1.13
C GLU A 126 4.05 8.76 0.05
N VAL A 127 3.13 9.05 -0.87
CA VAL A 127 3.00 8.29 -2.10
C VAL A 127 4.02 8.89 -3.07
N VAL A 128 5.10 8.15 -3.32
CA VAL A 128 6.17 8.63 -4.19
C VAL A 128 5.72 8.62 -5.64
N SER A 129 5.03 7.55 -6.03
CA SER A 129 4.54 7.44 -7.40
C SER A 129 3.42 6.42 -7.48
N LEU A 130 2.59 6.55 -8.50
CA LEU A 130 1.59 5.57 -8.83
C LEU A 130 1.62 5.41 -10.34
N LEU A 131 1.93 4.19 -10.80
CA LEU A 131 2.04 3.89 -12.22
C LEU A 131 0.95 2.90 -12.61
N PRO A 132 -0.04 3.35 -13.39
CA PRO A 132 -1.10 2.43 -13.84
C PRO A 132 -0.52 1.35 -14.73
N ASN A 133 -1.07 0.15 -14.60
CA ASN A 133 -0.67 -0.97 -15.43
C ASN A 133 -1.81 -1.30 -16.39
N LYS A 134 -1.79 -0.70 -17.54
CA LYS A 134 -2.90 -0.84 -18.48
C LYS A 134 -2.98 -2.21 -19.10
N MET A 135 -1.86 -2.92 -19.16
CA MET A 135 -1.87 -4.24 -19.75
C MET A 135 -2.70 -5.21 -18.92
N SER A 136 -2.62 -5.08 -17.61
CA SER A 136 -3.37 -6.00 -16.76
C SER A 136 -4.86 -5.82 -16.87
N ASP A 137 -5.29 -4.61 -17.17
CA ASP A 137 -6.72 -4.35 -17.26
C ASP A 137 -7.34 -4.90 -18.52
N HIS A 138 -6.51 -5.24 -19.52
CA HIS A 138 -7.03 -5.73 -20.73
C HIS A 138 -7.00 -7.20 -20.80
N ALA A 139 -7.00 -7.87 -20.31
CA ALA A 139 -7.02 -9.14 -20.43
C ALA A 139 -6.92 -9.98 -21.02
N PRO A 140 -6.89 -10.56 -21.31
CA PRO A 140 -6.73 -11.58 -21.27
C PRO A 140 -6.20 -12.40 -21.69
N SER A 141 -5.79 -12.63 -21.95
CA SER A 141 -5.50 -13.24 -22.26
C SER A 141 -5.07 -14.11 -22.53
N ALA A 142 -4.74 -14.45 -22.62
CA ALA A 142 -4.40 -15.22 -22.92
C ALA A 142 -4.10 -15.80 -22.76
#